data_9d3f5c4905d5d07c322a63242f636b21
#
_entry.id   9d3f5c4905d5d07c322a63242f636b21
#
_cell.length_a   1.000
_cell.length_b   1.000
_cell.length_c   1.000
_cell.angle_alpha   90.00
_cell.angle_beta   90.00
_cell.angle_gamma   90.00
#
_symmetry.space_group_name_H-M   'P 1'
#
loop_
_entity.id
_entity.type
_entity.pdbx_description
1 polymer ?
#
loop_
_entity_poly.entity_id
_entity_poly.type
_entity_poly.pdbx_seq_one_letter_code
_entity_poly.pdbx_strand_id
1 'polypeptide(L)'
;MKIEKTVKYISGLAKQLQQEISMKKNVAGSLKNEISTNSKSILENIQNENKEQATYASLNRTIPVGVGEKNISVFGSDGSSIEADRDLPLEFSAINIGFININYGENPSAEFDESLTFYPNNKDIPEVDSKLLSDINAMSALRHILELEFLIEKMSQSKSPNIKIGFVDGNLYPNFALSHITNIAFKQFLYKRLDEIAGKIINLSKNNTYIISYNSNPNSVHISSKLKGKYAAELNDSGVFENLLNINERSDIFTEISEEETSELKPVSFSFIKNYKELSKIEFLNGSIDNEVMNKILPVIISQVEKGKGYPKILIESHEHAVISQSDRAALNTLIEKELNLLNINYTTSQKQQSKQIRNI
;
A
#
# COMPACT_ATOMS: atom_id res chain seq x y z
N MET A 1 18.95 30.43 -2.76
CA MET A 1 17.50 30.59 -3.09
C MET A 1 17.09 31.99 -2.66
N LYS A 2 16.48 32.80 -3.53
CA LYS A 2 16.01 34.15 -3.15
C LYS A 2 14.66 34.01 -2.46
N ILE A 3 14.64 34.00 -1.13
CA ILE A 3 13.48 33.76 -0.26
C ILE A 3 12.25 34.59 -0.66
N GLU A 4 12.43 35.90 -0.95
CA GLU A 4 11.33 36.78 -1.34
C GLU A 4 10.59 36.34 -2.61
N LYS A 5 11.32 35.84 -3.64
CA LYS A 5 10.69 35.30 -4.86
C LYS A 5 9.95 34.02 -4.57
N THR A 6 10.50 33.17 -3.69
CA THR A 6 9.89 31.92 -3.27
C THR A 6 8.59 32.15 -2.48
N VAL A 7 8.58 33.14 -1.57
CA VAL A 7 7.38 33.50 -0.79
C VAL A 7 6.24 33.98 -1.69
N LYS A 8 6.52 34.84 -2.67
CA LYS A 8 5.49 35.29 -3.64
C LYS A 8 4.93 34.15 -4.46
N TYR A 9 5.80 33.22 -4.91
CA TYR A 9 5.37 32.04 -5.67
C TYR A 9 4.49 31.12 -4.82
N ILE A 10 4.90 30.82 -3.59
CA ILE A 10 4.11 30.00 -2.63
C ILE A 10 2.77 30.66 -2.34
N SER A 11 2.73 31.98 -2.12
CA SER A 11 1.48 32.71 -1.90
C SER A 11 0.52 32.64 -3.10
N GLY A 12 1.04 32.68 -4.32
CA GLY A 12 0.27 32.46 -5.54
C GLY A 12 -0.34 31.07 -5.62
N LEU A 13 0.48 30.04 -5.39
CA LEU A 13 0.04 28.64 -5.35
C LEU A 13 -1.01 28.41 -4.27
N ALA A 14 -0.83 28.96 -3.08
CA ALA A 14 -1.78 28.83 -1.98
C ALA A 14 -3.17 29.40 -2.32
N LYS A 15 -3.21 30.54 -3.04
CA LYS A 15 -4.49 31.12 -3.52
C LYS A 15 -5.17 30.24 -4.58
N GLN A 16 -4.39 29.70 -5.53
CA GLN A 16 -4.94 28.76 -6.52
C GLN A 16 -5.50 27.52 -5.85
N LEU A 17 -4.74 26.93 -4.92
CA LEU A 17 -5.19 25.76 -4.15
C LEU A 17 -6.48 26.05 -3.37
N GLN A 18 -6.58 27.24 -2.74
CA GLN A 18 -7.80 27.64 -2.02
C GLN A 18 -9.00 27.72 -2.95
N GLN A 19 -8.85 28.23 -4.17
CA GLN A 19 -9.92 28.28 -5.17
C GLN A 19 -10.32 26.89 -5.63
N GLU A 20 -9.35 26.02 -5.93
CA GLU A 20 -9.63 24.62 -6.32
C GLU A 20 -10.35 23.84 -5.22
N ILE A 21 -9.91 23.96 -3.96
CA ILE A 21 -10.57 23.33 -2.81
C ILE A 21 -12.02 23.83 -2.69
N SER A 22 -12.26 25.13 -2.84
CA SER A 22 -13.60 25.73 -2.75
C SER A 22 -14.50 25.21 -3.88
N MET A 23 -13.99 25.12 -5.11
CA MET A 23 -14.73 24.57 -6.25
C MET A 23 -15.07 23.09 -6.01
N LYS A 24 -14.10 22.27 -5.64
CA LYS A 24 -14.31 20.84 -5.34
C LYS A 24 -15.34 20.63 -4.22
N LYS A 25 -15.30 21.43 -3.15
CA LYS A 25 -16.31 21.38 -2.08
C LYS A 25 -17.72 21.70 -2.55
N ASN A 26 -17.88 22.68 -3.43
CA ASN A 26 -19.19 23.03 -3.99
C ASN A 26 -19.75 21.93 -4.88
N VAL A 27 -18.89 21.31 -5.72
CA VAL A 27 -19.29 20.21 -6.59
C VAL A 27 -19.65 18.97 -5.77
N ALA A 28 -18.86 18.65 -4.76
CA ALA A 28 -19.13 17.52 -3.85
C ALA A 28 -20.40 17.74 -3.01
N GLY A 29 -20.67 18.97 -2.56
CA GLY A 29 -21.93 19.33 -1.89
C GLY A 29 -23.15 19.16 -2.80
N SER A 30 -23.03 19.51 -4.08
CA SER A 30 -24.09 19.28 -5.09
C SER A 30 -24.33 17.78 -5.31
N LEU A 31 -23.28 16.98 -5.37
CA LEU A 31 -23.34 15.52 -5.50
C LEU A 31 -24.05 14.89 -4.30
N LYS A 32 -23.71 15.32 -3.07
CA LYS A 32 -24.37 14.85 -1.84
C LYS A 32 -25.88 15.08 -1.88
N ASN A 33 -26.32 16.26 -2.31
CA ASN A 33 -27.73 16.58 -2.44
C ASN A 33 -28.42 15.73 -3.52
N GLU A 34 -27.75 15.51 -4.64
CA GLU A 34 -28.29 14.67 -5.72
C GLU A 34 -28.38 13.20 -5.32
N ILE A 35 -27.39 12.66 -4.62
CA ILE A 35 -27.45 11.30 -4.09
C ILE A 35 -28.57 11.15 -3.05
N SER A 36 -28.79 12.14 -2.18
CA SER A 36 -29.88 12.08 -1.20
C SER A 36 -31.27 12.06 -1.85
N THR A 37 -31.41 12.64 -3.04
CA THR A 37 -32.68 12.72 -3.79
C THR A 37 -32.84 11.61 -4.82
N ASN A 38 -31.75 11.14 -5.42
CA ASN A 38 -31.73 10.23 -6.58
C ASN A 38 -30.70 9.07 -6.44
N SER A 39 -30.49 8.56 -5.23
CA SER A 39 -29.48 7.52 -4.97
C SER A 39 -29.59 6.29 -5.86
N LYS A 40 -30.83 5.85 -6.20
CA LYS A 40 -31.06 4.71 -7.09
C LYS A 40 -30.53 4.95 -8.50
N SER A 41 -30.80 6.11 -9.11
CA SER A 41 -30.38 6.38 -10.49
C SER A 41 -28.87 6.54 -10.61
N ILE A 42 -28.19 7.04 -9.57
CA ILE A 42 -26.73 7.16 -9.55
C ILE A 42 -26.09 5.77 -9.39
N LEU A 43 -26.63 4.94 -8.50
CA LEU A 43 -26.19 3.55 -8.33
C LEU A 43 -26.43 2.72 -9.58
N GLU A 44 -27.60 2.87 -10.22
CA GLU A 44 -27.91 2.20 -11.49
C GLU A 44 -26.96 2.65 -12.63
N ASN A 45 -26.54 3.91 -12.67
CA ASN A 45 -25.55 4.37 -13.64
C ASN A 45 -24.18 3.73 -13.39
N ILE A 46 -23.73 3.65 -12.11
CA ILE A 46 -22.50 2.98 -11.73
C ILE A 46 -22.57 1.48 -12.06
N GLN A 47 -23.73 0.84 -11.88
CA GLN A 47 -23.96 -0.58 -12.19
C GLN A 47 -24.07 -0.86 -13.69
N ASN A 48 -24.76 -0.01 -14.45
CA ASN A 48 -25.01 -0.24 -15.88
C ASN A 48 -23.77 -0.06 -16.77
N GLU A 49 -22.79 0.71 -16.33
CA GLU A 49 -21.52 0.83 -17.05
C GLU A 49 -20.58 -0.36 -16.79
N ASN A 50 -20.83 -1.15 -15.73
CA ASN A 50 -20.12 -2.40 -15.44
C ASN A 50 -21.01 -3.59 -15.79
N LYS A 51 -20.94 -4.09 -17.01
CA LYS A 51 -21.77 -5.20 -17.50
C LYS A 51 -21.59 -6.53 -16.79
N GLU A 52 -20.66 -6.66 -15.86
CA GLU A 52 -20.41 -7.90 -15.09
C GLU A 52 -20.16 -7.62 -13.60
N GLN A 53 -21.13 -8.02 -12.75
CA GLN A 53 -21.00 -8.40 -11.35
C GLN A 53 -20.50 -7.40 -10.28
N ALA A 54 -20.85 -6.14 -10.33
CA ALA A 54 -20.69 -5.33 -9.13
C ALA A 54 -22.01 -5.20 -8.37
N THR A 55 -22.16 -5.89 -7.26
CA THR A 55 -23.31 -5.73 -6.35
C THR A 55 -23.07 -4.52 -5.45
N TYR A 56 -23.72 -3.41 -5.78
CA TYR A 56 -23.71 -2.20 -4.95
C TYR A 56 -25.04 -2.09 -4.20
N ALA A 57 -25.03 -2.22 -2.88
CA ALA A 57 -26.26 -2.10 -2.10
C ALA A 57 -26.46 -0.70 -1.52
N SER A 58 -25.39 0.01 -1.13
CA SER A 58 -25.46 1.38 -0.62
C SER A 58 -24.10 2.07 -0.76
N LEU A 59 -24.08 3.41 -0.79
CA LEU A 59 -22.84 4.19 -0.85
C LEU A 59 -22.18 4.39 0.51
N ASN A 60 -22.89 4.17 1.61
CA ASN A 60 -22.36 4.32 2.96
C ASN A 60 -22.97 3.31 3.93
N ARG A 61 -22.20 2.92 4.93
CA ARG A 61 -22.63 2.11 6.07
C ARG A 61 -22.06 2.67 7.36
N THR A 62 -22.91 2.75 8.37
CA THR A 62 -22.47 3.13 9.73
C THR A 62 -21.74 1.96 10.38
N ILE A 63 -20.58 2.24 10.94
CA ILE A 63 -19.78 1.27 11.65
C ILE A 63 -20.27 1.18 13.10
N PRO A 64 -20.53 -0.03 13.64
CA PRO A 64 -20.81 -0.18 15.05
C PRO A 64 -19.59 0.25 15.88
N VAL A 65 -19.73 1.28 16.70
CA VAL A 65 -18.71 1.71 17.65
C VAL A 65 -18.68 0.74 18.83
N GLY A 66 -17.50 0.21 19.19
CA GLY A 66 -17.30 -0.33 20.53
C GLY A 66 -17.26 -1.84 20.70
N VAL A 67 -16.83 -2.61 19.73
CA VAL A 67 -16.37 -3.98 20.00
C VAL A 67 -14.88 -3.90 20.33
N GLY A 68 -14.55 -4.02 21.63
CA GLY A 68 -13.15 -4.07 22.07
C GLY A 68 -12.39 -5.19 21.38
N GLU A 69 -11.10 -4.99 21.15
CA GLU A 69 -10.14 -5.92 20.53
C GLU A 69 -9.90 -7.14 21.44
N LYS A 70 -10.95 -7.92 21.72
CA LYS A 70 -10.79 -9.16 22.49
C LYS A 70 -10.47 -10.30 21.53
N ASN A 71 -9.33 -10.94 21.78
CA ASN A 71 -8.89 -12.12 21.03
C ASN A 71 -8.67 -11.85 19.52
N ILE A 72 -7.85 -10.85 19.21
CA ILE A 72 -7.48 -10.49 17.85
C ILE A 72 -5.95 -10.42 17.74
N SER A 73 -5.44 -10.91 16.63
CA SER A 73 -4.03 -10.79 16.26
C SER A 73 -3.90 -9.89 15.04
N VAL A 74 -3.15 -8.83 15.13
CA VAL A 74 -2.84 -7.94 14.00
C VAL A 74 -1.39 -8.10 13.58
N PHE A 75 -1.17 -8.09 12.29
CA PHE A 75 0.11 -8.32 11.65
C PHE A 75 0.38 -7.17 10.69
N GLY A 76 1.63 -6.75 10.58
CA GLY A 76 2.08 -5.77 9.61
C GLY A 76 3.41 -6.17 9.01
N SER A 77 3.59 -5.89 7.72
CA SER A 77 4.89 -5.94 7.06
C SER A 77 5.08 -4.69 6.23
N ASP A 78 6.31 -4.24 6.16
CA ASP A 78 6.75 -3.16 5.30
C ASP A 78 8.16 -3.45 4.82
N GLY A 79 8.59 -2.82 3.72
CA GLY A 79 9.89 -3.05 3.15
C GLY A 79 10.65 -1.78 2.84
N SER A 80 11.96 -1.83 2.99
CA SER A 80 12.85 -0.81 2.47
C SER A 80 13.90 -1.41 1.53
N SER A 81 14.50 -0.60 0.67
CA SER A 81 15.49 -1.07 -0.28
C SER A 81 16.72 -0.18 -0.34
N ILE A 82 17.85 -0.80 -0.61
CA ILE A 82 19.04 -0.14 -1.14
C ILE A 82 19.04 -0.38 -2.64
N GLU A 83 18.98 0.71 -3.39
CA GLU A 83 19.04 0.64 -4.85
C GLU A 83 20.50 0.43 -5.31
N ALA A 84 20.66 -0.24 -6.45
CA ALA A 84 21.96 -0.45 -7.05
C ALA A 84 22.60 0.90 -7.41
N ASP A 85 23.84 1.10 -6.94
CA ASP A 85 24.63 2.30 -7.20
C ASP A 85 25.85 1.93 -8.07
N ARG A 86 25.88 2.49 -9.29
CA ARG A 86 26.98 2.30 -10.23
C ARG A 86 28.30 2.92 -9.79
N ASP A 87 28.25 3.79 -8.80
CA ASP A 87 29.44 4.41 -8.23
C ASP A 87 30.12 3.50 -7.18
N LEU A 88 29.46 2.39 -6.79
CA LEU A 88 30.03 1.39 -5.87
C LEU A 88 30.86 0.35 -6.61
N PRO A 89 31.87 -0.25 -5.93
CA PRO A 89 32.72 -1.28 -6.52
C PRO A 89 31.98 -2.58 -6.82
N LEU A 90 30.85 -2.83 -6.18
CA LEU A 90 29.96 -3.95 -6.40
C LEU A 90 28.53 -3.41 -6.63
N GLU A 91 27.96 -3.71 -7.80
CA GLU A 91 26.58 -3.37 -8.08
C GLU A 91 25.65 -4.39 -7.42
N PHE A 92 24.88 -3.94 -6.46
CA PHE A 92 23.91 -4.78 -5.74
C PHE A 92 22.69 -3.95 -5.33
N SER A 93 21.59 -4.64 -5.11
CA SER A 93 20.42 -4.12 -4.38
C SER A 93 20.20 -4.95 -3.13
N ALA A 94 19.64 -4.35 -2.10
CA ALA A 94 19.20 -5.07 -0.91
C ALA A 94 17.77 -4.68 -0.56
N ILE A 95 16.98 -5.66 -0.15
CA ILE A 95 15.60 -5.46 0.33
C ILE A 95 15.53 -5.97 1.76
N ASN A 96 15.11 -5.12 2.68
CA ASN A 96 14.82 -5.47 4.06
C ASN A 96 13.31 -5.41 4.29
N ILE A 97 12.73 -6.49 4.82
CA ILE A 97 11.33 -6.56 5.20
C ILE A 97 11.25 -6.58 6.72
N GLY A 98 10.59 -5.59 7.29
CA GLY A 98 10.24 -5.53 8.70
C GLY A 98 8.85 -6.12 8.94
N PHE A 99 8.68 -6.82 10.04
CA PHE A 99 7.46 -7.50 10.41
C PHE A 99 7.15 -7.29 11.88
N ILE A 100 5.86 -7.16 12.16
CA ILE A 100 5.35 -7.12 13.54
C ILE A 100 4.03 -7.90 13.64
N ASN A 101 3.88 -8.61 14.76
CA ASN A 101 2.63 -9.23 15.19
C ASN A 101 2.27 -8.70 16.58
N ILE A 102 1.05 -8.24 16.78
CA ILE A 102 0.51 -7.83 18.07
C ILE A 102 -0.73 -8.66 18.37
N ASN A 103 -0.67 -9.43 19.43
CA ASN A 103 -1.81 -10.19 19.94
C ASN A 103 -2.52 -9.38 21.02
N TYR A 104 -3.83 -9.16 20.84
CA TYR A 104 -4.70 -8.54 21.84
C TYR A 104 -5.55 -9.61 22.52
N GLY A 105 -5.86 -9.40 23.78
CA GLY A 105 -6.69 -10.31 24.56
C GLY A 105 -6.18 -10.53 25.97
N GLU A 106 -6.46 -11.69 26.55
CA GLU A 106 -6.08 -12.01 27.93
C GLU A 106 -4.56 -12.19 28.12
N ASN A 107 -3.86 -12.61 27.07
CA ASN A 107 -2.41 -12.77 27.07
C ASN A 107 -1.81 -11.95 25.95
N PRO A 108 -1.69 -10.62 26.11
CA PRO A 108 -1.16 -9.74 25.08
C PRO A 108 0.34 -10.01 24.84
N SER A 109 0.74 -10.00 23.58
CA SER A 109 2.15 -10.15 23.18
C SER A 109 2.45 -9.36 21.92
N ALA A 110 3.73 -9.05 21.72
CA ALA A 110 4.22 -8.49 20.46
C ALA A 110 5.47 -9.27 20.03
N GLU A 111 5.55 -9.56 18.74
CA GLU A 111 6.68 -10.24 18.10
C GLU A 111 7.15 -9.38 16.93
N PHE A 112 8.47 -9.31 16.77
CA PHE A 112 9.14 -8.57 15.71
C PHE A 112 10.01 -9.54 14.94
N ASP A 113 10.15 -9.33 13.65
CA ASP A 113 11.07 -10.07 12.79
C ASP A 113 11.52 -9.21 11.62
N GLU A 114 12.60 -9.60 10.98
CA GLU A 114 13.12 -8.93 9.79
C GLU A 114 13.74 -9.92 8.82
N SER A 115 13.74 -9.59 7.54
CA SER A 115 14.36 -10.40 6.50
C SER A 115 15.11 -9.51 5.52
N LEU A 116 16.44 -9.63 5.53
CA LEU A 116 17.33 -8.90 4.60
C LEU A 116 17.79 -9.83 3.48
N THR A 117 17.51 -9.44 2.24
CA THR A 117 17.92 -10.19 1.05
C THR A 117 18.74 -9.29 0.12
N PHE A 118 19.85 -9.83 -0.39
CA PHE A 118 20.72 -9.16 -1.36
C PHE A 118 20.47 -9.69 -2.76
N TYR A 119 20.57 -8.82 -3.76
CA TYR A 119 20.42 -9.12 -5.17
C TYR A 119 21.68 -8.67 -5.96
N PRO A 120 22.15 -9.42 -6.95
CA PRO A 120 21.53 -10.63 -7.53
C PRO A 120 21.53 -11.81 -6.58
N ASN A 121 20.38 -12.50 -6.50
CA ASN A 121 20.24 -13.74 -5.76
C ASN A 121 19.60 -14.78 -6.67
N ASN A 122 20.42 -15.65 -7.23
CA ASN A 122 19.98 -16.66 -8.22
C ASN A 122 19.06 -17.74 -7.64
N LYS A 123 18.85 -17.76 -6.30
CA LYS A 123 17.92 -18.71 -5.68
C LYS A 123 16.48 -18.25 -5.81
N ASP A 124 16.24 -16.93 -5.70
CA ASP A 124 14.89 -16.37 -5.63
C ASP A 124 14.42 -15.79 -6.96
N ILE A 125 15.37 -15.34 -7.80
CA ILE A 125 15.07 -14.71 -9.09
C ILE A 125 16.00 -15.31 -10.15
N PRO A 126 15.48 -16.08 -11.09
CA PRO A 126 16.27 -16.55 -12.21
C PRO A 126 16.68 -15.37 -13.10
N GLU A 127 17.97 -15.27 -13.40
CA GLU A 127 18.54 -14.34 -14.39
C GLU A 127 18.34 -12.84 -14.11
N VAL A 128 18.67 -12.37 -12.89
CA VAL A 128 18.75 -10.93 -12.61
C VAL A 128 20.04 -10.38 -13.21
N ASP A 129 19.92 -9.64 -14.29
CA ASP A 129 21.02 -8.84 -14.83
C ASP A 129 21.15 -7.49 -14.10
N SER A 130 22.26 -6.80 -14.30
CA SER A 130 22.51 -5.49 -13.69
C SER A 130 21.48 -4.42 -14.12
N LYS A 131 20.85 -4.58 -15.30
CA LYS A 131 19.81 -3.66 -15.76
C LYS A 131 18.53 -3.78 -14.94
N LEU A 132 18.20 -4.99 -14.49
CA LEU A 132 17.06 -5.21 -13.64
C LEU A 132 17.27 -4.62 -12.25
N LEU A 133 18.48 -4.72 -11.69
CA LEU A 133 18.84 -4.12 -10.38
C LEU A 133 18.72 -2.60 -10.39
N SER A 134 18.95 -1.97 -11.53
CA SER A 134 18.82 -0.51 -11.69
C SER A 134 17.41 -0.05 -12.12
N ASP A 135 16.47 -0.99 -12.38
CA ASP A 135 15.06 -0.67 -12.63
C ASP A 135 14.31 -0.49 -11.30
N ILE A 136 14.07 0.76 -10.94
CA ILE A 136 13.38 1.15 -9.69
C ILE A 136 11.99 0.53 -9.61
N ASN A 137 11.26 0.43 -10.72
CA ASN A 137 9.92 -0.13 -10.73
C ASN A 137 9.96 -1.65 -10.52
N ALA A 138 10.92 -2.34 -11.15
CA ALA A 138 11.12 -3.77 -10.95
C ALA A 138 11.44 -4.09 -9.48
N MET A 139 12.39 -3.36 -8.90
CA MET A 139 12.78 -3.56 -7.50
C MET A 139 11.67 -3.16 -6.51
N SER A 140 10.90 -2.10 -6.80
CA SER A 140 9.75 -1.70 -6.00
C SER A 140 8.64 -2.74 -6.03
N ALA A 141 8.31 -3.29 -7.20
CA ALA A 141 7.32 -4.35 -7.32
C ALA A 141 7.77 -5.63 -6.61
N LEU A 142 9.04 -6.01 -6.76
CA LEU A 142 9.62 -7.16 -6.05
C LEU A 142 9.55 -6.99 -4.54
N ARG A 143 9.93 -5.83 -4.02
CA ARG A 143 9.86 -5.51 -2.59
C ARG A 143 8.44 -5.70 -2.07
N HIS A 144 7.45 -5.14 -2.74
CA HIS A 144 6.05 -5.27 -2.33
C HIS A 144 5.55 -6.73 -2.33
N ILE A 145 5.99 -7.54 -3.31
CA ILE A 145 5.68 -8.97 -3.34
C ILE A 145 6.31 -9.70 -2.16
N LEU A 146 7.56 -9.38 -1.83
CA LEU A 146 8.25 -9.96 -0.67
C LEU A 146 7.58 -9.57 0.65
N GLU A 147 7.09 -8.33 0.79
CA GLU A 147 6.29 -7.89 1.93
C GLU A 147 5.05 -8.77 2.12
N LEU A 148 4.29 -9.01 1.05
CA LEU A 148 3.11 -9.88 1.07
C LEU A 148 3.46 -11.32 1.41
N GLU A 149 4.50 -11.87 0.80
CA GLU A 149 4.92 -13.26 1.04
C GLU A 149 5.36 -13.47 2.49
N PHE A 150 6.16 -12.56 3.02
CA PHE A 150 6.63 -12.62 4.40
C PHE A 150 5.47 -12.50 5.40
N LEU A 151 4.54 -11.56 5.15
CA LEU A 151 3.32 -11.43 5.93
C LEU A 151 2.50 -12.72 5.95
N ILE A 152 2.24 -13.30 4.77
CA ILE A 152 1.48 -14.54 4.61
C ILE A 152 2.15 -15.72 5.32
N GLU A 153 3.46 -15.84 5.19
CA GLU A 153 4.24 -16.88 5.86
C GLU A 153 4.08 -16.79 7.37
N LYS A 154 4.33 -15.61 7.96
CA LYS A 154 4.22 -15.38 9.40
C LYS A 154 2.80 -15.59 9.92
N MET A 155 1.78 -15.11 9.20
CA MET A 155 0.38 -15.34 9.55
C MET A 155 -0.01 -16.83 9.52
N SER A 156 0.54 -17.58 8.55
CA SER A 156 0.31 -19.02 8.42
C SER A 156 0.96 -19.82 9.57
N GLN A 157 2.13 -19.39 10.03
CA GLN A 157 2.86 -20.02 11.15
C GLN A 157 2.26 -19.67 12.51
N SER A 158 1.50 -18.60 12.61
CA SER A 158 0.89 -18.16 13.87
C SER A 158 -0.12 -19.17 14.39
N LYS A 159 0.11 -19.68 15.60
CA LYS A 159 -0.78 -20.61 16.30
C LYS A 159 -1.92 -19.93 17.06
N SER A 160 -2.04 -18.60 16.96
CA SER A 160 -3.11 -17.88 17.63
C SER A 160 -4.48 -18.37 17.14
N PRO A 161 -5.40 -18.70 18.04
CA PRO A 161 -6.77 -19.09 17.69
C PRO A 161 -7.65 -17.88 17.31
N ASN A 162 -7.11 -16.68 17.44
CA ASN A 162 -7.81 -15.42 17.25
C ASN A 162 -8.11 -15.16 15.76
N ILE A 163 -9.02 -14.21 15.51
CA ILE A 163 -9.13 -13.59 14.18
C ILE A 163 -7.79 -12.90 13.90
N LYS A 164 -7.23 -13.15 12.73
CA LYS A 164 -5.95 -12.61 12.28
C LYS A 164 -6.18 -11.60 11.18
N ILE A 165 -5.59 -10.41 11.32
CA ILE A 165 -5.69 -9.35 10.31
C ILE A 165 -4.29 -8.89 9.96
N GLY A 166 -3.88 -9.12 8.70
CA GLY A 166 -2.64 -8.63 8.13
C GLY A 166 -2.86 -7.30 7.42
N PHE A 167 -1.97 -6.35 7.67
CA PHE A 167 -1.97 -5.02 7.08
C PHE A 167 -0.78 -4.86 6.14
N VAL A 168 -1.05 -4.31 4.97
CA VAL A 168 -0.05 -3.90 3.96
C VAL A 168 -0.25 -2.42 3.68
N ASP A 169 0.84 -1.67 3.51
CA ASP A 169 0.77 -0.26 3.15
C ASP A 169 0.49 -0.04 1.66
N GLY A 170 -0.30 0.96 1.34
CA GLY A 170 -0.64 1.34 -0.03
C GLY A 170 -1.68 0.43 -0.71
N ASN A 171 -1.45 0.08 -1.97
CA ASN A 171 -2.36 -0.79 -2.73
C ASN A 171 -2.03 -2.27 -2.50
N LEU A 172 -3.03 -3.15 -2.63
CA LEU A 172 -2.84 -4.60 -2.47
C LEU A 172 -1.87 -5.16 -3.52
N TYR A 173 -1.98 -4.70 -4.77
CA TYR A 173 -1.06 -5.04 -5.85
C TYR A 173 -0.23 -3.82 -6.26
N PRO A 174 1.05 -3.97 -6.62
CA PRO A 174 1.91 -2.88 -7.05
C PRO A 174 1.68 -2.51 -8.53
N ASN A 175 0.41 -2.26 -8.92
CA ASN A 175 -0.01 -2.06 -10.31
C ASN A 175 0.79 -0.97 -11.04
N PHE A 176 1.06 0.16 -10.35
CA PHE A 176 1.85 1.24 -10.94
C PHE A 176 3.26 0.76 -11.32
N ALA A 177 3.95 0.11 -10.41
CA ALA A 177 5.30 -0.39 -10.66
C ALA A 177 5.28 -1.46 -11.77
N LEU A 178 4.34 -2.42 -11.70
CA LEU A 178 4.18 -3.48 -12.70
C LEU A 178 3.94 -2.93 -14.11
N SER A 179 3.15 -1.86 -14.25
CA SER A 179 2.86 -1.25 -15.57
C SER A 179 4.11 -0.65 -16.22
N HIS A 180 5.10 -0.22 -15.43
CA HIS A 180 6.32 0.43 -15.90
C HIS A 180 7.53 -0.51 -16.07
N ILE A 181 7.41 -1.78 -15.71
CA ILE A 181 8.48 -2.78 -15.93
C ILE A 181 8.61 -3.09 -17.42
N THR A 182 9.81 -2.88 -17.96
CA THR A 182 10.11 -3.11 -19.38
C THR A 182 10.58 -4.54 -19.66
N ASN A 183 11.16 -5.24 -18.67
CA ASN A 183 11.55 -6.64 -18.78
C ASN A 183 10.33 -7.54 -18.70
N ILE A 184 9.87 -8.06 -19.85
CA ILE A 184 8.64 -8.87 -19.95
C ILE A 184 8.77 -10.18 -19.16
N ALA A 185 9.92 -10.87 -19.22
CA ALA A 185 10.11 -12.13 -18.52
C ALA A 185 10.03 -11.94 -16.99
N PHE A 186 10.66 -10.89 -16.49
CA PHE A 186 10.58 -10.55 -15.07
C PHE A 186 9.17 -10.13 -14.65
N LYS A 187 8.48 -9.35 -15.48
CA LYS A 187 7.09 -8.97 -15.24
C LYS A 187 6.18 -10.21 -15.15
N GLN A 188 6.31 -11.16 -16.05
CA GLN A 188 5.55 -12.43 -16.00
C GLN A 188 5.90 -13.26 -14.75
N PHE A 189 7.16 -13.29 -14.36
CA PHE A 189 7.58 -13.93 -13.11
C PHE A 189 6.88 -13.32 -11.89
N LEU A 190 6.78 -11.97 -11.82
CA LEU A 190 6.08 -11.28 -10.73
C LEU A 190 4.56 -11.54 -10.75
N TYR A 191 3.93 -11.57 -11.91
CA TYR A 191 2.51 -11.92 -12.04
C TYR A 191 2.20 -13.32 -11.53
N LYS A 192 3.06 -14.30 -11.86
CA LYS A 192 2.91 -15.65 -11.34
C LYS A 192 2.98 -15.71 -9.82
N ARG A 193 3.93 -14.99 -9.20
CA ARG A 193 4.02 -14.89 -7.73
C ARG A 193 2.78 -14.26 -7.12
N LEU A 194 2.25 -13.20 -7.73
CA LEU A 194 1.01 -12.56 -7.27
C LEU A 194 -0.20 -13.48 -7.37
N ASP A 195 -0.31 -14.31 -8.40
CA ASP A 195 -1.39 -15.31 -8.48
C ASP A 195 -1.26 -16.38 -7.39
N GLU A 196 -0.05 -16.85 -7.10
CA GLU A 196 0.22 -17.75 -5.97
C GLU A 196 -0.13 -17.11 -4.62
N ILE A 197 0.23 -15.83 -4.42
CA ILE A 197 -0.15 -15.03 -3.25
C ILE A 197 -1.67 -14.95 -3.12
N ALA A 198 -2.37 -14.65 -4.21
CA ALA A 198 -3.82 -14.56 -4.24
C ALA A 198 -4.48 -15.90 -3.82
N GLY A 199 -3.95 -17.02 -4.30
CA GLY A 199 -4.39 -18.36 -3.86
C GLY A 199 -4.22 -18.58 -2.35
N LYS A 200 -3.09 -18.17 -1.78
CA LYS A 200 -2.80 -18.26 -0.35
C LYS A 200 -3.73 -17.35 0.47
N ILE A 201 -3.99 -16.11 0.04
CA ILE A 201 -4.91 -15.18 0.72
C ILE A 201 -6.33 -15.78 0.81
N ILE A 202 -6.85 -16.32 -0.30
CA ILE A 202 -8.16 -16.98 -0.32
C ILE A 202 -8.20 -18.18 0.64
N ASN A 203 -7.14 -18.97 0.71
CA ASN A 203 -7.09 -20.11 1.63
C ASN A 203 -7.02 -19.66 3.10
N LEU A 204 -6.30 -18.60 3.40
CA LEU A 204 -6.22 -18.03 4.75
C LEU A 204 -7.56 -17.47 5.21
N SER A 205 -8.32 -16.82 4.32
CA SER A 205 -9.62 -16.23 4.67
C SER A 205 -10.64 -17.27 5.16
N LYS A 206 -10.56 -18.51 4.69
CA LYS A 206 -11.39 -19.64 5.16
C LYS A 206 -11.15 -19.99 6.64
N ASN A 207 -10.03 -19.54 7.20
CA ASN A 207 -9.60 -19.80 8.58
C ASN A 207 -9.55 -18.51 9.42
N ASN A 208 -10.46 -17.56 9.19
CA ASN A 208 -10.55 -16.28 9.89
C ASN A 208 -9.22 -15.48 9.87
N THR A 209 -8.49 -15.59 8.78
CA THR A 209 -7.20 -14.89 8.57
C THR A 209 -7.32 -14.03 7.33
N TYR A 210 -7.35 -12.71 7.52
CA TYR A 210 -7.67 -11.73 6.48
C TYR A 210 -6.47 -10.83 6.22
N ILE A 211 -6.22 -10.52 4.95
CA ILE A 211 -5.19 -9.56 4.53
C ILE A 211 -5.88 -8.39 3.86
N ILE A 212 -5.53 -7.20 4.31
CA ILE A 212 -6.00 -5.93 3.79
C ILE A 212 -4.82 -5.03 3.47
N SER A 213 -4.96 -4.18 2.47
CA SER A 213 -4.09 -3.03 2.31
C SER A 213 -4.79 -1.77 2.83
N TYR A 214 -4.00 -0.82 3.32
CA TYR A 214 -4.46 0.46 3.81
C TYR A 214 -3.82 1.59 3.00
N ASN A 215 -4.65 2.29 2.23
CA ASN A 215 -4.21 3.42 1.43
C ASN A 215 -4.74 4.72 2.03
N SER A 216 -3.84 5.48 2.61
CA SER A 216 -4.09 6.80 3.17
C SER A 216 -4.25 7.82 2.05
N ASN A 217 -5.28 8.65 2.13
CA ASN A 217 -5.56 9.72 1.16
C ASN A 217 -5.53 9.26 -0.31
N PRO A 218 -6.36 8.25 -0.70
CA PRO A 218 -6.33 7.65 -2.02
C PRO A 218 -6.70 8.65 -3.13
N ASN A 219 -5.99 8.58 -4.25
CA ASN A 219 -6.23 9.43 -5.42
C ASN A 219 -6.80 8.64 -6.61
N SER A 220 -7.59 7.59 -6.34
CA SER A 220 -8.25 6.79 -7.36
C SER A 220 -9.43 7.51 -7.99
N VAL A 221 -9.84 7.04 -9.17
CA VAL A 221 -10.99 7.54 -9.93
C VAL A 221 -11.94 6.41 -10.36
N HIS A 222 -11.88 5.27 -9.68
CA HIS A 222 -12.66 4.07 -10.05
C HIS A 222 -14.18 4.29 -9.98
N ILE A 223 -14.64 5.06 -9.00
CA ILE A 223 -16.05 5.38 -8.80
C ILE A 223 -16.39 6.72 -9.44
N SER A 224 -15.57 7.74 -9.23
CA SER A 224 -15.83 9.09 -9.74
C SER A 224 -15.88 9.14 -11.26
N SER A 225 -15.05 8.37 -11.97
CA SER A 225 -15.06 8.27 -13.42
C SER A 225 -16.39 7.73 -14.01
N LYS A 226 -17.14 6.98 -13.21
CA LYS A 226 -18.46 6.42 -13.58
C LYS A 226 -19.64 7.35 -13.28
N LEU A 227 -19.38 8.45 -12.59
CA LEU A 227 -20.36 9.51 -12.39
C LEU A 227 -20.53 10.31 -13.69
N LYS A 228 -21.72 10.92 -13.88
CA LYS A 228 -22.00 11.71 -15.08
C LYS A 228 -21.67 13.18 -14.91
N GLY A 229 -21.35 13.83 -16.04
CA GLY A 229 -21.19 15.27 -16.13
C GLY A 229 -20.01 15.82 -15.31
N LYS A 230 -20.25 16.92 -14.60
CA LYS A 230 -19.22 17.64 -13.84
C LYS A 230 -18.56 16.82 -12.73
N TYR A 231 -19.24 15.81 -12.20
CA TYR A 231 -18.71 15.01 -11.08
C TYR A 231 -17.53 14.14 -11.52
N ALA A 232 -17.65 13.51 -12.68
CA ALA A 232 -16.56 12.70 -13.24
C ALA A 232 -15.32 13.56 -13.58
N ALA A 233 -15.55 14.81 -14.01
CA ALA A 233 -14.46 15.69 -14.44
C ALA A 233 -13.71 16.38 -13.28
N GLU A 234 -14.41 16.65 -12.15
CA GLU A 234 -13.88 17.51 -11.10
C GLU A 234 -13.58 16.78 -9.78
N LEU A 235 -14.05 15.54 -9.61
CA LEU A 235 -13.87 14.76 -8.38
C LEU A 235 -13.07 13.48 -8.66
N ASN A 236 -12.16 13.17 -7.76
CA ASN A 236 -11.65 11.81 -7.57
C ASN A 236 -12.54 11.08 -6.53
N ASP A 237 -12.27 9.80 -6.31
CA ASP A 237 -13.06 9.00 -5.35
C ASP A 237 -13.04 9.59 -3.95
N SER A 238 -11.89 10.12 -3.51
CA SER A 238 -11.79 10.80 -2.21
C SER A 238 -12.72 12.01 -2.12
N GLY A 239 -12.81 12.82 -3.18
CA GLY A 239 -13.73 13.95 -3.25
C GLY A 239 -15.21 13.54 -3.18
N VAL A 240 -15.54 12.37 -3.71
CA VAL A 240 -16.88 11.78 -3.62
C VAL A 240 -17.17 11.34 -2.17
N PHE A 241 -16.35 10.44 -1.63
CA PHE A 241 -16.64 9.76 -0.36
C PHE A 241 -16.38 10.61 0.87
N GLU A 242 -15.47 11.58 0.83
CA GLU A 242 -15.24 12.51 1.95
C GLU A 242 -16.50 13.31 2.32
N ASN A 243 -17.34 13.61 1.32
CA ASN A 243 -18.58 14.35 1.52
C ASN A 243 -19.80 13.45 1.76
N LEU A 244 -19.75 12.19 1.35
CA LEU A 244 -20.84 11.23 1.56
C LEU A 244 -20.77 10.55 2.91
N LEU A 245 -19.57 10.22 3.37
CA LEU A 245 -19.37 9.49 4.62
C LEU A 245 -19.23 10.45 5.80
N ASN A 246 -19.85 10.09 6.91
CA ASN A 246 -19.56 10.68 8.21
C ASN A 246 -18.37 9.97 8.87
N ILE A 247 -17.82 10.55 9.94
CA ILE A 247 -16.76 9.90 10.72
C ILE A 247 -17.25 8.54 11.21
N ASN A 248 -16.40 7.53 11.09
CA ASN A 248 -16.67 6.12 11.40
C ASN A 248 -17.75 5.47 10.51
N GLU A 249 -17.94 5.99 9.31
CA GLU A 249 -18.71 5.32 8.27
C GLU A 249 -17.78 4.76 7.19
N ARG A 250 -18.25 3.71 6.53
CA ARG A 250 -17.63 3.14 5.34
C ARG A 250 -18.57 3.14 4.15
N SER A 251 -18.03 3.13 2.95
CA SER A 251 -18.77 2.77 1.75
C SER A 251 -19.13 1.27 1.75
N ASP A 252 -19.96 0.87 0.84
CA ASP A 252 -20.09 -0.54 0.52
C ASP A 252 -18.83 -1.08 -0.15
N ILE A 253 -18.75 -2.39 -0.37
CA ILE A 253 -17.63 -3.03 -1.04
C ILE A 253 -17.83 -2.88 -2.56
N PHE A 254 -16.79 -2.36 -3.22
CA PHE A 254 -16.70 -2.28 -4.67
C PHE A 254 -15.65 -3.28 -5.16
N THR A 255 -15.78 -3.75 -6.38
CA THR A 255 -14.77 -4.63 -6.99
C THR A 255 -14.25 -3.97 -8.27
N GLU A 256 -12.93 -3.88 -8.37
CA GLU A 256 -12.27 -3.42 -9.58
C GLU A 256 -12.24 -4.57 -10.58
N ILE A 257 -12.85 -4.35 -11.73
CA ILE A 257 -12.79 -5.27 -12.86
C ILE A 257 -11.80 -4.66 -13.84
N SER A 258 -10.71 -5.36 -14.10
CA SER A 258 -9.77 -4.96 -15.14
C SER A 258 -10.48 -5.02 -16.50
N GLU A 259 -10.46 -3.92 -17.26
CA GLU A 259 -10.97 -3.90 -18.64
C GLU A 259 -10.06 -4.70 -19.60
N GLU A 260 -8.86 -5.00 -19.17
CA GLU A 260 -7.95 -5.86 -19.92
C GLU A 260 -8.33 -7.33 -19.68
N GLU A 261 -8.92 -7.99 -20.69
CA GLU A 261 -9.18 -9.45 -20.70
C GLU A 261 -7.93 -10.30 -20.44
N THR A 262 -6.75 -9.67 -20.39
CA THR A 262 -5.44 -10.28 -20.18
C THR A 262 -4.94 -10.21 -18.73
N SER A 263 -5.72 -9.65 -17.81
CA SER A 263 -5.28 -9.60 -16.40
C SER A 263 -5.31 -11.01 -15.80
N GLU A 264 -4.13 -11.60 -15.66
CA GLU A 264 -3.92 -12.89 -14.98
C GLU A 264 -4.20 -12.81 -13.46
N LEU A 265 -4.34 -11.58 -12.93
CA LEU A 265 -4.54 -11.36 -11.49
C LEU A 265 -6.01 -11.41 -11.10
N LYS A 266 -6.29 -11.99 -9.93
CA LYS A 266 -7.62 -11.96 -9.35
C LYS A 266 -8.05 -10.54 -9.02
N PRO A 267 -9.34 -10.20 -9.21
CA PRO A 267 -9.85 -8.86 -8.93
C PRO A 267 -9.62 -8.44 -7.48
N VAL A 268 -9.39 -7.15 -7.29
CA VAL A 268 -9.30 -6.51 -5.98
C VAL A 268 -10.64 -5.86 -5.65
N SER A 269 -11.12 -6.09 -4.43
CA SER A 269 -12.26 -5.39 -3.86
C SER A 269 -11.79 -4.32 -2.89
N PHE A 270 -12.58 -3.25 -2.74
CA PHE A 270 -12.21 -2.15 -1.87
C PHE A 270 -13.43 -1.49 -1.21
N SER A 271 -13.18 -0.79 -0.11
CA SER A 271 -14.14 0.05 0.59
C SER A 271 -13.45 1.31 1.07
N PHE A 272 -14.13 2.45 1.00
CA PHE A 272 -13.67 3.70 1.59
C PHE A 272 -14.13 3.80 3.04
N ILE A 273 -13.27 4.29 3.90
CA ILE A 273 -13.54 4.49 5.32
C ILE A 273 -13.18 5.92 5.67
N LYS A 274 -14.11 6.63 6.33
CA LYS A 274 -13.81 7.94 6.87
C LYS A 274 -13.50 7.82 8.35
N ASN A 275 -12.23 7.98 8.69
CA ASN A 275 -11.82 8.10 10.09
C ASN A 275 -11.79 9.56 10.54
N TYR A 276 -11.41 9.83 11.79
CA TYR A 276 -11.41 11.17 12.36
C TYR A 276 -10.35 12.13 11.76
N LYS A 277 -9.41 11.63 10.96
CA LYS A 277 -8.34 12.42 10.33
C LYS A 277 -8.52 12.55 8.83
N GLU A 278 -8.85 11.45 8.18
CA GLU A 278 -8.82 11.36 6.72
C GLU A 278 -9.80 10.33 6.18
N LEU A 279 -9.98 10.36 4.88
CA LEU A 279 -10.58 9.27 4.12
C LEU A 279 -9.48 8.30 3.70
N SER A 280 -9.68 7.02 3.95
CA SER A 280 -8.76 5.94 3.58
C SER A 280 -9.47 4.93 2.69
N LYS A 281 -8.73 4.24 1.83
CA LYS A 281 -9.20 3.13 1.01
C LYS A 281 -8.61 1.84 1.57
N ILE A 282 -9.47 0.87 1.84
CA ILE A 282 -9.06 -0.48 2.23
C ILE A 282 -9.25 -1.37 1.03
N GLU A 283 -8.18 -2.06 0.59
CA GLU A 283 -8.25 -3.05 -0.47
C GLU A 283 -8.04 -4.46 0.07
N PHE A 284 -8.65 -5.42 -0.58
CA PHE A 284 -8.53 -6.83 -0.26
C PHE A 284 -8.87 -7.67 -1.50
N LEU A 285 -8.45 -8.92 -1.50
CA LEU A 285 -8.70 -9.80 -2.63
C LEU A 285 -10.19 -10.12 -2.73
N ASN A 286 -10.77 -10.01 -3.92
CA ASN A 286 -12.17 -10.36 -4.15
C ASN A 286 -12.45 -11.81 -3.73
N GLY A 287 -13.52 -11.99 -2.96
CA GLY A 287 -13.89 -13.27 -2.37
C GLY A 287 -13.20 -13.66 -1.06
N SER A 288 -12.25 -12.84 -0.55
CA SER A 288 -11.63 -13.07 0.76
C SER A 288 -12.38 -12.42 1.92
N ILE A 289 -13.06 -11.31 1.69
CA ILE A 289 -13.79 -10.52 2.68
C ILE A 289 -15.15 -10.12 2.09
N ASP A 290 -16.21 -10.47 2.76
CA ASP A 290 -17.56 -10.01 2.48
C ASP A 290 -18.00 -8.90 3.45
N ASN A 291 -19.24 -8.43 3.33
CA ASN A 291 -19.78 -7.39 4.21
C ASN A 291 -19.86 -7.80 5.67
N GLU A 292 -20.07 -9.07 5.97
CA GLU A 292 -20.13 -9.58 7.35
C GLU A 292 -18.74 -9.57 7.98
N VAL A 293 -17.77 -10.10 7.28
CA VAL A 293 -16.36 -10.08 7.69
C VAL A 293 -15.86 -8.66 7.82
N MET A 294 -16.14 -7.78 6.83
CA MET A 294 -15.75 -6.39 6.89
C MET A 294 -16.30 -5.70 8.15
N ASN A 295 -17.55 -5.95 8.51
CA ASN A 295 -18.14 -5.38 9.72
C ASN A 295 -17.48 -5.90 11.02
N LYS A 296 -16.91 -7.12 11.01
CA LYS A 296 -16.17 -7.67 12.15
C LYS A 296 -14.77 -7.05 12.29
N ILE A 297 -14.07 -6.84 11.17
CA ILE A 297 -12.66 -6.39 11.21
C ILE A 297 -12.53 -4.87 11.25
N LEU A 298 -13.53 -4.14 10.79
CA LEU A 298 -13.48 -2.69 10.67
C LEU A 298 -13.26 -1.95 12.00
N PRO A 299 -13.88 -2.34 13.13
CA PRO A 299 -13.56 -1.75 14.43
C PRO A 299 -12.08 -1.88 14.82
N VAL A 300 -11.45 -2.99 14.41
CA VAL A 300 -10.01 -3.22 14.64
C VAL A 300 -9.18 -2.28 13.79
N ILE A 301 -9.55 -2.11 12.51
CA ILE A 301 -8.86 -1.17 11.60
C ILE A 301 -8.91 0.25 12.18
N ILE A 302 -10.10 0.69 12.62
CA ILE A 302 -10.27 2.02 13.24
C ILE A 302 -9.44 2.14 14.51
N SER A 303 -9.44 1.13 15.38
CA SER A 303 -8.63 1.15 16.60
C SER A 303 -7.12 1.22 16.28
N GLN A 304 -6.65 0.54 15.24
CA GLN A 304 -5.26 0.69 14.79
C GLN A 304 -4.95 2.11 14.32
N VAL A 305 -5.88 2.76 13.60
CA VAL A 305 -5.74 4.16 13.17
C VAL A 305 -5.76 5.12 14.37
N GLU A 306 -6.62 4.90 15.35
CA GLU A 306 -6.68 5.71 16.57
C GLU A 306 -5.38 5.58 17.40
N LYS A 307 -4.87 4.36 17.60
CA LYS A 307 -3.61 4.08 18.30
C LYS A 307 -2.41 4.73 17.61
N GLY A 308 -2.42 4.75 16.29
CA GLY A 308 -1.38 5.39 15.47
C GLY A 308 -1.62 6.87 15.19
N LYS A 309 -2.64 7.50 15.84
CA LYS A 309 -2.97 8.93 15.74
C LYS A 309 -3.30 9.42 14.31
N GLY A 310 -3.92 8.56 13.53
CA GLY A 310 -4.39 8.88 12.18
C GLY A 310 -3.93 7.90 11.11
N TYR A 311 -2.97 7.01 11.41
CA TYR A 311 -2.47 5.96 10.54
C TYR A 311 -2.36 4.63 11.32
N PRO A 312 -2.56 3.45 10.72
CA PRO A 312 -2.54 2.20 11.47
C PRO A 312 -1.24 1.98 12.25
N LYS A 313 -1.33 1.80 13.58
CA LYS A 313 -0.17 1.62 14.45
C LYS A 313 0.70 0.45 14.01
N ILE A 314 0.08 -0.63 13.55
CA ILE A 314 0.78 -1.82 13.08
C ILE A 314 1.69 -1.53 11.87
N LEU A 315 1.26 -0.64 10.95
CA LEU A 315 2.07 -0.23 9.79
C LEU A 315 3.19 0.73 10.19
N ILE A 316 2.96 1.60 11.18
CA ILE A 316 4.03 2.45 11.73
C ILE A 316 5.15 1.58 12.30
N GLU A 317 4.81 0.59 13.09
CA GLU A 317 5.79 -0.30 13.72
C GLU A 317 6.53 -1.17 12.69
N SER A 318 5.81 -1.74 11.69
CA SER A 318 6.49 -2.52 10.65
C SER A 318 7.45 -1.66 9.83
N HIS A 319 7.10 -0.40 9.57
CA HIS A 319 7.97 0.55 8.88
C HIS A 319 9.27 0.82 9.67
N GLU A 320 9.18 1.08 10.97
CA GLU A 320 10.37 1.32 11.82
C GLU A 320 11.33 0.13 11.80
N HIS A 321 10.81 -1.10 11.70
CA HIS A 321 11.62 -2.32 11.59
C HIS A 321 12.18 -2.56 10.18
N ALA A 322 11.53 -2.05 9.16
CA ALA A 322 11.99 -2.20 7.77
C ALA A 322 13.06 -1.20 7.38
N VAL A 323 13.10 -0.02 8.01
CA VAL A 323 13.95 1.10 7.59
C VAL A 323 15.43 0.73 7.60
N ILE A 324 16.08 0.94 6.44
CA ILE A 324 17.54 0.91 6.32
C ILE A 324 18.06 2.35 6.43
N SER A 325 18.68 2.67 7.55
CA SER A 325 19.20 4.02 7.81
C SER A 325 20.42 4.36 6.94
N GLN A 326 20.81 5.63 6.93
CA GLN A 326 22.06 6.04 6.26
C GLN A 326 23.31 5.43 6.95
N SER A 327 23.25 5.24 8.27
CA SER A 327 24.33 4.57 9.03
C SER A 327 24.45 3.10 8.63
N ASP A 328 23.33 2.39 8.42
CA ASP A 328 23.34 0.99 7.97
C ASP A 328 23.93 0.87 6.58
N ARG A 329 23.56 1.78 5.66
CA ARG A 329 24.16 1.85 4.32
C ARG A 329 25.66 2.10 4.36
N ALA A 330 26.13 3.00 5.23
CA ALA A 330 27.55 3.28 5.37
C ALA A 330 28.30 2.08 5.97
N ALA A 331 27.73 1.42 6.99
CA ALA A 331 28.30 0.22 7.58
C ALA A 331 28.39 -0.93 6.55
N LEU A 332 27.34 -1.13 5.76
CA LEU A 332 27.31 -2.14 4.70
C LEU A 332 28.41 -1.88 3.65
N ASN A 333 28.54 -0.63 3.17
CA ASN A 333 29.58 -0.27 2.21
C ASN A 333 30.97 -0.55 2.78
N THR A 334 31.21 -0.23 4.06
CA THR A 334 32.48 -0.51 4.74
C THR A 334 32.77 -2.02 4.82
N LEU A 335 31.74 -2.85 5.06
CA LEU A 335 31.86 -4.29 5.06
C LEU A 335 32.22 -4.83 3.67
N ILE A 336 31.55 -4.33 2.62
CA ILE A 336 31.84 -4.71 1.23
C ILE A 336 33.27 -4.36 0.86
N GLU A 337 33.72 -3.15 1.15
CA GLU A 337 35.09 -2.71 0.90
C GLU A 337 36.12 -3.59 1.63
N LYS A 338 35.85 -3.95 2.88
CA LYS A 338 36.69 -4.85 3.65
C LYS A 338 36.80 -6.24 3.00
N GLU A 339 35.69 -6.82 2.59
CA GLU A 339 35.67 -8.15 1.93
C GLU A 339 36.40 -8.12 0.58
N LEU A 340 36.21 -7.07 -0.23
CA LEU A 340 36.93 -6.92 -1.49
C LEU A 340 38.45 -6.82 -1.28
N ASN A 341 38.88 -6.08 -0.24
CA ASN A 341 40.31 -5.99 0.12
C ASN A 341 40.89 -7.35 0.60
N LEU A 342 40.14 -8.12 1.40
CA LEU A 342 40.54 -9.45 1.84
C LEU A 342 40.72 -10.43 0.67
N LEU A 343 39.91 -10.28 -0.38
CA LEU A 343 39.98 -11.07 -1.60
C LEU A 343 41.03 -10.55 -2.61
N ASN A 344 41.78 -9.50 -2.26
CA ASN A 344 42.70 -8.78 -3.17
C ASN A 344 42.07 -8.30 -4.47
N ILE A 345 40.78 -7.95 -4.45
CA ILE A 345 40.08 -7.38 -5.58
C ILE A 345 40.34 -5.88 -5.62
N ASN A 346 41.11 -5.43 -6.64
CA ASN A 346 41.31 -4.01 -6.88
C ASN A 346 40.03 -3.39 -7.43
N TYR A 347 39.49 -2.43 -6.76
CA TYR A 347 38.33 -1.64 -7.21
C TYR A 347 38.63 -0.14 -7.21
N THR A 348 38.02 0.58 -8.12
CA THR A 348 38.11 2.04 -8.16
C THR A 348 36.75 2.63 -7.77
N THR A 349 36.71 3.34 -6.65
CA THR A 349 35.56 4.20 -6.33
C THR A 349 35.53 5.39 -7.28
N SER A 350 34.33 5.79 -7.70
CA SER A 350 34.21 6.96 -8.58
C SER A 350 34.77 8.23 -7.90
N GLN A 351 35.43 9.09 -8.67
CA GLN A 351 35.97 10.36 -8.16
C GLN A 351 34.87 11.23 -7.52
N LYS A 352 33.63 11.09 -7.97
CA LYS A 352 32.46 11.75 -7.42
C LYS A 352 32.14 11.28 -5.98
N GLN A 353 32.29 10.00 -5.70
CA GLN A 353 32.12 9.46 -4.34
C GLN A 353 33.26 9.88 -3.42
N GLN A 354 34.51 9.84 -3.89
CA GLN A 354 35.65 10.31 -3.12
C GLN A 354 35.48 11.79 -2.72
N SER A 355 34.99 12.63 -3.63
CA SER A 355 34.73 14.05 -3.34
C SER A 355 33.58 14.29 -2.37
N LYS A 356 32.60 13.39 -2.28
CA LYS A 356 31.52 13.46 -1.28
C LYS A 356 31.98 13.04 0.10
N GLN A 357 32.82 12.02 0.20
CA GLN A 357 33.41 11.57 1.47
C GLN A 357 34.29 12.66 2.09
N ILE A 358 35.09 13.39 1.29
CA ILE A 358 35.93 14.49 1.76
C ILE A 358 35.13 15.70 2.26
N ARG A 359 33.88 15.90 1.79
CA ARG A 359 33.01 17.01 2.23
C ARG A 359 32.20 16.73 3.50
N ASN A 360 32.16 15.50 3.95
CA ASN A 360 31.44 15.08 5.17
C ASN A 360 32.38 14.91 6.37
N ILE A 361 33.64 15.30 6.23
CA ILE A 361 34.63 15.48 7.30
C ILE A 361 34.76 16.98 7.57
#